data_49e5752c1e51e21cd3bffbaacf16d8f7
#
_entry.id   49e5752c1e51e21cd3bffbaacf16d8f7
#
_cell.length_a   1.000
_cell.length_b   1.000
_cell.length_c   1.000
_cell.angle_alpha   90.00
_cell.angle_beta   90.00
_cell.angle_gamma   90.00
#
_symmetry.space_group_name_H-M   'P 1'
#
loop_
_entity.id
_entity.type
_entity.pdbx_description
1 polymer ?
#
loop_
_entity_poly.entity_id
_entity_poly.type
_entity_poly.pdbx_seq_one_letter_code
_entity_poly.pdbx_strand_id
1 'polypeptide(L)'
;MKLHKFIFALAILITISLVGCNRNTEKADTTEAQTEQLQTGDLVFVGLPLDYMTDTTDMSSAIVSATGDSTGINYIHVAIAEVANDSVWIIDATLTHGVDRHPLDTFFCDFTLDDGSLPQMDIMRLSNNRQAAKYVENAKHFTGRDYDLYFLPDNDEQYCSELVRNSYIDEKGEHIFSEAPMNFKADDGTFPPYWVWLFEQIGQPIPQGLPGTNPNAMSKEKCLKKVDIDIKKYSTAK
;
A
#
# COMPACT_ATOMS: atom_id res chain seq x y z
N MET A 1 28.66 25.74 76.98
CA MET A 1 29.59 25.02 77.86
C MET A 1 30.12 23.80 77.09
N LYS A 2 31.43 23.87 76.74
CA LYS A 2 32.34 22.72 76.45
C LYS A 2 31.98 21.79 75.34
N LEU A 3 32.84 21.30 74.46
CA LEU A 3 34.28 21.41 74.24
C LEU A 3 34.63 20.68 72.95
N HIS A 4 35.57 21.26 72.21
CA HIS A 4 36.37 20.75 71.11
C HIS A 4 36.78 19.28 71.19
N LYS A 5 36.91 18.61 70.04
CA LYS A 5 38.19 17.96 69.71
C LYS A 5 38.38 17.75 68.20
N PHE A 6 39.44 18.29 67.67
CA PHE A 6 40.14 17.99 66.44
C PHE A 6 40.75 16.58 66.47
N ILE A 7 40.74 15.87 65.39
CA ILE A 7 41.77 14.89 65.05
C ILE A 7 42.12 14.95 63.59
N PHE A 8 43.39 15.19 63.34
CA PHE A 8 44.12 15.05 62.07
C PHE A 8 44.29 13.56 61.70
N ALA A 9 44.23 13.20 60.43
CA ALA A 9 44.96 12.07 59.90
C ALA A 9 45.00 12.13 58.34
N LEU A 10 46.08 12.45 57.84
CA LEU A 10 47.11 11.69 57.09
C LEU A 10 46.67 11.25 55.72
N ALA A 11 47.10 12.04 54.74
CA ALA A 11 47.07 11.70 53.32
C ALA A 11 48.09 10.59 52.99
N ILE A 12 47.65 9.48 52.44
CA ILE A 12 48.51 8.49 51.79
C ILE A 12 48.26 8.60 50.28
N LEU A 13 49.22 9.13 49.55
CA LEU A 13 49.31 9.09 48.12
C LEU A 13 49.72 7.66 47.70
N ILE A 14 48.80 6.94 47.11
CA ILE A 14 49.12 5.71 46.36
C ILE A 14 49.06 6.07 44.89
N THR A 15 50.24 6.17 44.26
CA THR A 15 50.37 6.25 42.79
C THR A 15 50.18 4.85 42.22
N ILE A 16 49.02 4.60 41.64
CA ILE A 16 48.78 3.40 40.84
C ILE A 16 49.03 3.76 39.36
N SER A 17 50.11 3.21 38.83
CA SER A 17 50.44 3.26 37.41
C SER A 17 49.44 2.40 36.68
N LEU A 18 48.48 3.00 35.99
CA LEU A 18 47.60 2.33 35.08
C LEU A 18 48.30 2.12 33.72
N VAL A 19 48.72 0.89 33.49
CA VAL A 19 49.06 0.40 32.17
C VAL A 19 47.76 0.34 31.36
N GLY A 20 47.59 1.28 30.41
CA GLY A 20 46.49 1.33 29.54
C GLY A 20 46.55 0.22 28.50
N CYS A 21 45.76 -0.87 28.67
CA CYS A 21 45.37 -1.72 27.57
C CYS A 21 44.26 -1.02 26.78
N ASN A 22 44.65 -0.46 25.66
CA ASN A 22 43.73 0.08 24.67
C ASN A 22 43.00 -1.11 24.00
N ARG A 23 41.88 -1.56 24.57
CA ARG A 23 40.90 -2.42 23.86
C ARG A 23 40.03 -1.49 23.04
N ASN A 24 40.33 -1.43 21.75
CA ASN A 24 39.37 -1.02 20.75
C ASN A 24 38.16 -1.98 20.81
N THR A 25 37.18 -1.63 21.62
CA THR A 25 35.83 -2.18 21.43
C THR A 25 35.30 -1.53 20.18
N GLU A 26 35.44 -2.22 19.04
CA GLU A 26 34.53 -2.01 17.92
C GLU A 26 33.10 -2.16 18.47
N LYS A 27 32.43 -1.01 18.66
CA LYS A 27 30.96 -1.01 18.75
C LYS A 27 30.51 -1.58 17.42
N ALA A 28 30.08 -2.84 17.42
CA ALA A 28 29.20 -3.34 16.39
C ALA A 28 28.00 -2.42 16.43
N ASP A 29 27.89 -1.57 15.43
CA ASP A 29 26.71 -0.79 15.12
C ASP A 29 25.66 -1.78 14.61
N THR A 30 25.02 -2.50 15.52
CA THR A 30 23.80 -3.22 15.26
C THR A 30 22.73 -2.15 15.10
N THR A 31 22.68 -1.56 13.92
CA THR A 31 21.45 -0.91 13.44
C THR A 31 20.41 -2.02 13.40
N GLU A 32 19.66 -2.22 14.48
CA GLU A 32 18.39 -2.94 14.42
C GLU A 32 17.62 -2.24 13.31
N ALA A 33 17.42 -2.95 12.21
CA ALA A 33 16.54 -2.50 11.15
C ALA A 33 15.18 -2.27 11.82
N GLN A 34 14.82 -1.01 12.02
CA GLN A 34 13.49 -0.68 12.53
C GLN A 34 12.52 -1.26 11.53
N THR A 35 11.84 -2.34 11.90
CA THR A 35 10.78 -2.93 11.09
C THR A 35 9.75 -1.85 10.86
N GLU A 36 9.59 -1.43 9.63
CA GLU A 36 8.60 -0.43 9.29
C GLU A 36 7.21 -0.96 9.67
N GLN A 37 6.37 -0.08 10.21
CA GLN A 37 5.00 -0.43 10.60
C GLN A 37 4.01 0.14 9.58
N LEU A 38 2.91 -0.58 9.38
CA LEU A 38 1.79 -0.12 8.57
C LEU A 38 1.22 1.17 9.17
N GLN A 39 0.93 2.14 8.32
CA GLN A 39 0.41 3.45 8.70
C GLN A 39 -0.87 3.76 7.96
N THR A 40 -1.71 4.59 8.59
CA THR A 40 -2.87 5.18 7.91
C THR A 40 -2.42 5.92 6.65
N GLY A 41 -3.11 5.67 5.53
CA GLY A 41 -2.77 6.21 4.22
C GLY A 41 -1.66 5.46 3.48
N ASP A 42 -1.23 4.29 3.95
CA ASP A 42 -0.46 3.37 3.12
C ASP A 42 -1.37 2.75 2.06
N LEU A 43 -0.82 2.46 0.89
CA LEU A 43 -1.51 1.77 -0.19
C LEU A 43 -1.09 0.30 -0.22
N VAL A 44 -2.07 -0.57 -0.33
CA VAL A 44 -1.89 -2.02 -0.48
C VAL A 44 -2.10 -2.37 -1.94
N PHE A 45 -1.04 -2.74 -2.64
CA PHE A 45 -1.10 -3.21 -4.03
C PHE A 45 -1.16 -4.73 -4.06
N VAL A 46 -2.22 -5.27 -4.66
CA VAL A 46 -2.39 -6.72 -4.86
C VAL A 46 -1.86 -7.09 -6.23
N GLY A 47 -0.90 -7.99 -6.28
CA GLY A 47 -0.20 -8.37 -7.49
C GLY A 47 -0.19 -9.86 -7.75
N LEU A 48 -0.28 -10.22 -9.02
CA LEU A 48 -0.15 -11.59 -9.49
C LEU A 48 1.22 -11.77 -10.16
N PRO A 49 1.92 -12.89 -9.89
CA PRO A 49 3.13 -13.23 -10.62
C PRO A 49 2.81 -13.55 -12.08
N LEU A 50 3.80 -13.38 -12.96
CA LEU A 50 3.63 -13.55 -14.41
C LEU A 50 3.14 -14.94 -14.82
N ASP A 51 3.47 -15.98 -14.06
CA ASP A 51 3.10 -17.37 -14.31
C ASP A 51 1.74 -17.78 -13.73
N TYR A 52 1.07 -16.87 -13.01
CA TYR A 52 -0.26 -17.14 -12.43
C TYR A 52 -1.42 -17.01 -13.42
N MET A 53 -1.17 -16.46 -14.59
CA MET A 53 -2.18 -16.19 -15.62
C MET A 53 -2.75 -17.49 -16.22
N THR A 54 -3.76 -18.07 -15.58
CA THR A 54 -4.34 -19.35 -15.97
C THR A 54 -5.59 -19.24 -16.83
N ASP A 55 -6.31 -18.11 -16.77
CA ASP A 55 -7.54 -17.86 -17.51
C ASP A 55 -7.59 -16.42 -18.04
N THR A 56 -7.82 -16.23 -19.33
CA THR A 56 -7.94 -14.92 -19.98
C THR A 56 -9.36 -14.35 -19.94
N THR A 57 -10.28 -15.04 -19.26
CA THR A 57 -11.71 -14.68 -19.21
C THR A 57 -12.12 -13.95 -17.94
N ASP A 58 -11.19 -13.74 -16.98
CA ASP A 58 -11.43 -12.96 -15.77
C ASP A 58 -10.87 -11.53 -15.86
N MET A 59 -11.35 -10.65 -14.96
CA MET A 59 -10.95 -9.24 -14.92
C MET A 59 -9.46 -9.09 -14.61
N SER A 60 -8.89 -9.88 -13.70
CA SER A 60 -7.49 -9.77 -13.29
C SER A 60 -6.57 -10.03 -14.48
N SER A 61 -6.83 -11.09 -15.23
CA SER A 61 -6.09 -11.44 -16.45
C SER A 61 -6.23 -10.36 -17.52
N ALA A 62 -7.42 -9.77 -17.67
CA ALA A 62 -7.67 -8.69 -18.62
C ALA A 62 -6.91 -7.41 -18.23
N ILE A 63 -6.85 -7.07 -16.94
CA ILE A 63 -6.05 -5.94 -16.41
C ILE A 63 -4.56 -6.18 -16.70
N VAL A 64 -4.04 -7.35 -16.37
CA VAL A 64 -2.63 -7.68 -16.61
C VAL A 64 -2.29 -7.64 -18.10
N SER A 65 -3.14 -8.19 -18.96
CA SER A 65 -2.93 -8.17 -20.43
C SER A 65 -2.89 -6.76 -21.01
N ALA A 66 -3.65 -5.83 -20.42
CA ALA A 66 -3.76 -4.45 -20.92
C ALA A 66 -2.76 -3.49 -20.30
N THR A 67 -2.34 -3.70 -19.05
CA THR A 67 -1.58 -2.71 -18.27
C THR A 67 -0.30 -3.27 -17.64
N GLY A 68 -0.14 -4.59 -17.63
CA GLY A 68 1.02 -5.28 -17.07
C GLY A 68 2.28 -5.15 -17.92
N ASP A 69 3.37 -5.65 -17.38
CA ASP A 69 4.64 -5.78 -18.10
C ASP A 69 5.31 -7.12 -17.80
N SER A 70 6.38 -7.42 -18.52
CA SER A 70 7.12 -8.69 -18.40
C SER A 70 8.19 -8.67 -17.29
N THR A 71 8.25 -7.63 -16.45
CA THR A 71 9.40 -7.40 -15.57
C THR A 71 9.19 -7.87 -14.14
N GLY A 72 8.02 -8.39 -13.76
CA GLY A 72 7.81 -8.85 -12.39
C GLY A 72 6.35 -9.08 -12.00
N ILE A 73 5.92 -8.45 -10.93
CA ILE A 73 4.56 -8.53 -10.42
C ILE A 73 3.67 -7.54 -11.14
N ASN A 74 2.52 -7.99 -11.60
CA ASN A 74 1.50 -7.14 -12.18
C ASN A 74 0.38 -6.88 -11.17
N TYR A 75 0.15 -5.61 -10.86
CA TYR A 75 -0.87 -5.23 -9.89
C TYR A 75 -2.25 -5.18 -10.55
N ILE A 76 -3.18 -5.91 -9.94
CA ILE A 76 -4.58 -6.01 -10.37
C ILE A 76 -5.51 -5.16 -9.52
N HIS A 77 -5.05 -4.73 -8.33
CA HIS A 77 -5.86 -3.99 -7.38
C HIS A 77 -4.99 -3.06 -6.53
N VAL A 78 -5.60 -2.02 -6.00
CA VAL A 78 -5.02 -1.13 -5.00
C VAL A 78 -6.08 -0.71 -3.98
N ALA A 79 -5.68 -0.71 -2.71
CA ALA A 79 -6.53 -0.38 -1.57
C ALA A 79 -5.83 0.60 -0.62
N ILE A 80 -6.59 1.29 0.22
CA ILE A 80 -6.11 2.26 1.20
C ILE A 80 -6.16 1.63 2.59
N ALA A 81 -5.05 1.61 3.31
CA ALA A 81 -5.00 1.15 4.69
C ALA A 81 -5.33 2.27 5.68
N GLU A 82 -6.16 1.95 6.67
CA GLU A 82 -6.41 2.77 7.84
C GLU A 82 -6.04 1.99 9.10
N VAL A 83 -5.14 2.54 9.91
CA VAL A 83 -4.78 1.97 11.22
C VAL A 83 -5.51 2.74 12.30
N ALA A 84 -6.44 2.09 12.99
CA ALA A 84 -7.27 2.70 14.02
C ALA A 84 -7.53 1.71 15.17
N ASN A 85 -7.33 2.14 16.42
CA ASN A 85 -7.58 1.35 17.63
C ASN A 85 -6.92 -0.05 17.59
N ASP A 86 -5.65 -0.10 17.24
CA ASP A 86 -4.85 -1.32 17.10
C ASP A 86 -5.38 -2.32 16.05
N SER A 87 -6.26 -1.87 15.18
CA SER A 87 -6.83 -2.65 14.08
C SER A 87 -6.52 -2.03 12.73
N VAL A 88 -6.41 -2.89 11.72
CA VAL A 88 -6.24 -2.45 10.32
C VAL A 88 -7.55 -2.60 9.58
N TRP A 89 -7.95 -1.51 8.96
CA TRP A 89 -9.11 -1.41 8.08
C TRP A 89 -8.63 -1.14 6.67
N ILE A 90 -9.35 -1.65 5.71
CA ILE A 90 -9.11 -1.41 4.29
C ILE A 90 -10.29 -0.61 3.73
N ILE A 91 -9.97 0.35 2.87
CA ILE A 91 -10.97 1.07 2.07
C ILE A 91 -10.60 0.85 0.62
N ASP A 92 -11.48 0.22 -0.12
CA ASP A 92 -11.27 -0.05 -1.54
C ASP A 92 -12.59 -0.11 -2.31
N ALA A 93 -12.49 -0.30 -3.62
CA ALA A 93 -13.62 -0.51 -4.50
C ALA A 93 -13.49 -1.87 -5.18
N THR A 94 -14.46 -2.75 -4.98
CA THR A 94 -14.51 -4.11 -5.55
C THR A 94 -15.86 -4.40 -6.20
N LEU A 95 -15.90 -5.38 -7.10
CA LEU A 95 -17.15 -5.86 -7.71
C LEU A 95 -18.14 -6.39 -6.67
N THR A 96 -17.64 -6.90 -5.55
CA THR A 96 -18.46 -7.56 -4.52
C THR A 96 -19.15 -6.55 -3.61
N HIS A 97 -18.46 -5.45 -3.27
CA HIS A 97 -18.92 -4.53 -2.22
C HIS A 97 -19.18 -3.11 -2.74
N GLY A 98 -18.77 -2.79 -3.99
CA GLY A 98 -18.59 -1.39 -4.36
C GLY A 98 -17.47 -0.76 -3.56
N VAL A 99 -17.62 0.49 -3.14
CA VAL A 99 -16.69 1.16 -2.22
C VAL A 99 -17.08 0.85 -0.79
N ASP A 100 -16.21 0.17 -0.07
CA ASP A 100 -16.47 -0.20 1.33
C ASP A 100 -15.24 0.02 2.22
N ARG A 101 -15.53 0.08 3.53
CA ARG A 101 -14.54 0.09 4.60
C ARG A 101 -14.73 -1.15 5.47
N HIS A 102 -13.82 -2.09 5.37
CA HIS A 102 -13.92 -3.39 6.01
C HIS A 102 -12.62 -3.80 6.71
N PRO A 103 -12.66 -4.80 7.63
CA PRO A 103 -11.46 -5.32 8.28
C PRO A 103 -10.46 -5.91 7.29
N LEU A 104 -9.17 -5.88 7.61
CA LEU A 104 -8.11 -6.49 6.82
C LEU A 104 -8.36 -7.98 6.52
N ASP A 105 -8.93 -8.73 7.48
CA ASP A 105 -9.21 -10.15 7.27
C ASP A 105 -10.29 -10.39 6.20
N THR A 106 -11.24 -9.46 6.03
CA THR A 106 -12.20 -9.49 4.91
C THR A 106 -11.47 -9.30 3.59
N PHE A 107 -10.56 -8.32 3.52
CA PHE A 107 -9.73 -8.10 2.33
C PHE A 107 -8.90 -9.34 1.97
N PHE A 108 -8.34 -10.03 2.94
CA PHE A 108 -7.64 -11.28 2.66
C PHE A 108 -8.56 -12.36 2.09
N CYS A 109 -9.80 -12.48 2.60
CA CYS A 109 -10.77 -13.42 2.05
C CYS A 109 -11.12 -13.11 0.59
N ASP A 110 -11.29 -11.82 0.26
CA ASP A 110 -11.65 -11.39 -1.11
C ASP A 110 -10.56 -11.67 -2.14
N PHE A 111 -9.30 -11.68 -1.70
CA PHE A 111 -8.14 -11.91 -2.57
C PHE A 111 -7.46 -13.27 -2.36
N THR A 112 -8.07 -14.18 -1.60
CA THR A 112 -7.55 -15.55 -1.46
C THR A 112 -7.65 -16.27 -2.81
N LEU A 113 -6.54 -16.84 -3.26
CA LEU A 113 -6.44 -17.59 -4.51
C LEU A 113 -7.12 -18.97 -4.38
N ASP A 114 -7.37 -19.63 -5.50
CA ASP A 114 -8.05 -20.94 -5.54
C ASP A 114 -7.34 -22.03 -4.75
N ASP A 115 -6.01 -21.92 -4.60
CA ASP A 115 -5.21 -22.85 -3.80
C ASP A 115 -5.19 -22.50 -2.29
N GLY A 116 -5.93 -21.47 -1.89
CA GLY A 116 -6.01 -20.97 -0.51
C GLY A 116 -4.84 -20.07 -0.10
N SER A 117 -3.91 -19.76 -0.97
CA SER A 117 -2.82 -18.82 -0.70
C SER A 117 -3.28 -17.37 -0.92
N LEU A 118 -2.53 -16.42 -0.36
CA LEU A 118 -2.69 -15.00 -0.67
C LEU A 118 -1.74 -14.58 -1.79
N PRO A 119 -2.17 -13.73 -2.72
CA PRO A 119 -1.30 -13.15 -3.71
C PRO A 119 -0.20 -12.29 -3.07
N GLN A 120 0.72 -11.80 -3.86
CA GLN A 120 1.69 -10.83 -3.38
C GLN A 120 0.97 -9.51 -3.03
N MET A 121 1.25 -8.99 -1.85
CA MET A 121 0.72 -7.71 -1.40
C MET A 121 1.88 -6.79 -1.04
N ASP A 122 2.08 -5.77 -1.86
CA ASP A 122 3.13 -4.78 -1.66
C ASP A 122 2.56 -3.53 -1.01
N ILE A 123 3.23 -3.04 0.02
CA ILE A 123 2.85 -1.80 0.68
C ILE A 123 3.65 -0.65 0.10
N MET A 124 2.94 0.38 -0.32
CA MET A 124 3.55 1.62 -0.79
C MET A 124 3.04 2.82 -0.01
N ARG A 125 3.93 3.76 0.26
CA ARG A 125 3.66 4.95 1.05
C ARG A 125 4.04 6.19 0.28
N LEU A 126 3.24 7.25 0.40
CA LEU A 126 3.63 8.55 -0.09
C LEU A 126 4.92 9.02 0.58
N SER A 127 5.85 9.57 -0.19
CA SER A 127 7.08 10.20 0.34
C SER A 127 6.77 11.37 1.28
N ASN A 128 5.63 12.05 1.06
CA ASN A 128 5.06 13.04 1.96
C ASN A 128 3.66 12.58 2.43
N ASN A 129 3.64 11.86 3.54
CA ASN A 129 2.41 11.27 4.10
C ASN A 129 1.76 12.11 5.21
N ARG A 130 2.03 13.43 5.29
CA ARG A 130 1.54 14.28 6.38
C ARG A 130 0.02 14.42 6.42
N GLN A 131 -0.66 14.23 5.29
CA GLN A 131 -2.11 14.35 5.18
C GLN A 131 -2.83 12.99 5.10
N ALA A 132 -2.16 11.91 5.49
CA ALA A 132 -2.70 10.55 5.41
C ALA A 132 -4.12 10.41 5.98
N ALA A 133 -4.36 10.99 7.15
CA ALA A 133 -5.69 10.97 7.77
C ALA A 133 -6.76 11.66 6.90
N LYS A 134 -6.40 12.75 6.22
CA LYS A 134 -7.32 13.44 5.30
C LYS A 134 -7.63 12.60 4.07
N TYR A 135 -6.64 11.91 3.51
CA TYR A 135 -6.87 11.03 2.36
C TYR A 135 -7.83 9.89 2.71
N VAL A 136 -7.64 9.28 3.88
CA VAL A 136 -8.53 8.23 4.40
C VAL A 136 -9.94 8.79 4.63
N GLU A 137 -10.08 9.98 5.23
CA GLU A 137 -11.41 10.62 5.39
C GLU A 137 -12.05 10.94 4.03
N ASN A 138 -11.28 11.40 3.04
CA ASN A 138 -11.80 11.58 1.68
C ASN A 138 -12.32 10.27 1.10
N ALA A 139 -11.56 9.16 1.26
CA ALA A 139 -11.98 7.85 0.78
C ALA A 139 -13.29 7.37 1.41
N LYS A 140 -13.46 7.61 2.71
CA LYS A 140 -14.70 7.27 3.43
C LYS A 140 -15.95 7.98 2.87
N HIS A 141 -15.81 9.15 2.26
CA HIS A 141 -16.96 9.85 1.62
C HIS A 141 -17.49 9.10 0.38
N PHE A 142 -16.72 8.19 -0.18
CA PHE A 142 -17.14 7.36 -1.31
C PHE A 142 -17.81 6.05 -0.85
N THR A 143 -17.72 5.68 0.43
CA THR A 143 -18.29 4.43 0.95
C THR A 143 -19.77 4.31 0.63
N GLY A 144 -20.18 3.13 0.11
CA GLY A 144 -21.54 2.83 -0.31
C GLY A 144 -21.84 3.17 -1.77
N ARG A 145 -20.88 3.68 -2.53
CA ARG A 145 -21.00 3.81 -3.98
C ARG A 145 -20.74 2.48 -4.66
N ASP A 146 -21.32 2.29 -5.83
CA ASP A 146 -21.11 1.11 -6.63
C ASP A 146 -19.71 1.08 -7.27
N TYR A 147 -19.28 -0.12 -7.69
CA TYR A 147 -18.05 -0.27 -8.47
C TYR A 147 -18.28 0.23 -9.90
N ASP A 148 -17.42 1.11 -10.39
CA ASP A 148 -17.48 1.60 -11.76
C ASP A 148 -17.09 0.53 -12.78
N LEU A 149 -18.09 -0.12 -13.34
CA LEU A 149 -17.95 -1.09 -14.45
C LEU A 149 -17.75 -0.42 -15.81
N TYR A 150 -18.07 0.87 -15.89
CA TYR A 150 -17.98 1.63 -17.14
C TYR A 150 -16.61 2.25 -17.35
N PHE A 151 -15.84 2.37 -16.28
CA PHE A 151 -14.52 3.05 -16.27
C PHE A 151 -14.61 4.44 -16.89
N LEU A 152 -15.67 5.18 -16.56
CA LEU A 152 -15.92 6.51 -17.10
C LEU A 152 -15.48 7.59 -16.09
N PRO A 153 -14.80 8.64 -16.55
CA PRO A 153 -14.53 9.79 -15.68
C PRO A 153 -15.86 10.49 -15.30
N ASP A 154 -15.86 11.13 -14.16
CA ASP A 154 -16.94 12.04 -13.72
C ASP A 154 -18.30 11.37 -13.47
N ASN A 155 -18.34 10.08 -13.08
CA ASN A 155 -19.54 9.43 -12.57
C ASN A 155 -19.51 9.32 -11.03
N ASP A 156 -20.58 8.78 -10.43
CA ASP A 156 -20.67 8.62 -8.97
C ASP A 156 -20.07 7.29 -8.48
N GLU A 157 -19.73 6.39 -9.38
CA GLU A 157 -19.13 5.08 -9.10
C GLU A 157 -17.60 5.20 -9.00
N GLN A 158 -16.93 4.19 -8.48
CA GLN A 158 -15.47 4.20 -8.36
C GLN A 158 -14.89 2.82 -8.65
N TYR A 159 -13.85 2.73 -9.46
CA TYR A 159 -12.97 1.55 -9.48
C TYR A 159 -11.74 1.77 -8.56
N CYS A 160 -10.98 0.73 -8.26
CA CYS A 160 -10.00 0.73 -7.17
C CYS A 160 -8.96 1.87 -7.24
N SER A 161 -8.30 2.06 -8.36
CA SER A 161 -7.27 3.10 -8.49
C SER A 161 -7.85 4.50 -8.69
N GLU A 162 -9.07 4.62 -9.19
CA GLU A 162 -9.81 5.88 -9.24
C GLU A 162 -10.19 6.36 -7.84
N LEU A 163 -10.70 5.47 -6.98
CA LEU A 163 -10.95 5.78 -5.57
C LEU A 163 -9.70 6.34 -4.90
N VAL A 164 -8.54 5.70 -5.11
CA VAL A 164 -7.27 6.22 -4.58
C VAL A 164 -6.99 7.61 -5.12
N ARG A 165 -7.04 7.81 -6.45
CA ARG A 165 -6.78 9.11 -7.06
C ARG A 165 -7.72 10.19 -6.52
N ASN A 166 -9.01 9.91 -6.44
CA ASN A 166 -10.03 10.86 -6.00
C ASN A 166 -9.97 11.16 -4.49
N SER A 167 -9.35 10.27 -3.71
CA SER A 167 -9.15 10.45 -2.27
C SER A 167 -7.87 11.20 -1.92
N TYR A 168 -6.82 11.08 -2.74
CA TYR A 168 -5.50 11.65 -2.47
C TYR A 168 -5.37 13.02 -3.13
N ILE A 169 -5.96 14.02 -2.47
CA ILE A 169 -5.99 15.42 -2.90
C ILE A 169 -5.06 16.23 -2.01
N ASP A 170 -4.15 17.00 -2.60
CA ASP A 170 -3.20 17.84 -1.89
C ASP A 170 -3.85 19.08 -1.23
N GLU A 171 -3.03 19.93 -0.61
CA GLU A 171 -3.50 21.17 0.06
C GLU A 171 -4.05 22.22 -0.91
N LYS A 172 -3.74 22.10 -2.19
CA LYS A 172 -4.21 23.03 -3.24
C LYS A 172 -5.48 22.52 -3.90
N GLY A 173 -5.92 21.30 -3.59
CA GLY A 173 -7.06 20.67 -4.24
C GLY A 173 -6.68 19.88 -5.50
N GLU A 174 -5.39 19.65 -5.73
CA GLU A 174 -4.91 18.89 -6.90
C GLU A 174 -4.74 17.40 -6.56
N HIS A 175 -5.03 16.54 -7.54
CA HIS A 175 -4.79 15.11 -7.40
C HIS A 175 -3.30 14.80 -7.29
N ILE A 176 -2.90 13.96 -6.34
CA ILE A 176 -1.52 13.53 -6.15
C ILE A 176 -1.13 12.52 -7.25
N PHE A 177 -2.07 11.65 -7.62
CA PHE A 177 -1.87 10.63 -8.64
C PHE A 177 -2.32 11.12 -10.01
N SER A 178 -1.50 10.81 -11.02
CA SER A 178 -1.75 11.18 -12.41
C SER A 178 -2.85 10.32 -13.03
N GLU A 179 -3.54 10.84 -14.02
CA GLU A 179 -4.32 10.06 -14.97
C GLU A 179 -3.64 10.01 -16.32
N ALA A 180 -3.97 9.00 -17.10
CA ALA A 180 -3.49 8.84 -18.47
C ALA A 180 -4.61 8.22 -19.34
N PRO A 181 -4.48 8.27 -20.67
CA PRO A 181 -5.38 7.53 -21.54
C PRO A 181 -5.37 6.03 -21.17
N MET A 182 -6.53 5.51 -20.76
CA MET A 182 -6.66 4.10 -20.37
C MET A 182 -6.43 3.17 -21.54
N ASN A 183 -5.76 2.06 -21.28
CA ASN A 183 -5.56 1.00 -22.23
C ASN A 183 -6.32 -0.28 -21.82
N PHE A 184 -7.15 -0.80 -22.72
CA PHE A 184 -7.88 -2.07 -22.57
C PHE A 184 -7.38 -3.14 -23.54
N LYS A 185 -6.37 -2.85 -24.36
CA LYS A 185 -5.81 -3.77 -25.35
C LYS A 185 -4.59 -4.49 -24.80
N ALA A 186 -4.47 -5.76 -25.18
CA ALA A 186 -3.26 -6.53 -25.00
C ALA A 186 -2.15 -6.04 -25.97
N ASP A 187 -0.92 -6.55 -25.81
CA ASP A 187 0.25 -6.16 -26.59
C ASP A 187 0.08 -6.43 -28.10
N ASP A 188 -0.75 -7.40 -28.50
CA ASP A 188 -1.07 -7.68 -29.90
C ASP A 188 -2.09 -6.70 -30.52
N GLY A 189 -2.57 -5.75 -29.72
CA GLY A 189 -3.54 -4.74 -30.13
C GLY A 189 -5.01 -5.20 -30.07
N THR A 190 -5.29 -6.43 -29.65
CA THR A 190 -6.64 -6.95 -29.47
C THR A 190 -7.20 -6.63 -28.08
N PHE A 191 -8.53 -6.63 -27.95
CA PHE A 191 -9.15 -6.56 -26.65
C PHE A 191 -9.23 -7.95 -26.03
N PRO A 192 -8.77 -8.16 -24.79
CA PRO A 192 -9.00 -9.39 -24.03
C PRO A 192 -10.46 -9.79 -23.99
N PRO A 193 -10.79 -11.09 -24.08
CA PRO A 193 -12.18 -11.59 -24.14
C PRO A 193 -13.06 -11.07 -23.02
N TYR A 194 -12.53 -10.89 -21.80
CA TYR A 194 -13.27 -10.36 -20.68
C TYR A 194 -13.82 -8.95 -20.96
N TRP A 195 -12.99 -8.03 -21.49
CA TRP A 195 -13.46 -6.68 -21.80
C TRP A 195 -14.53 -6.68 -22.89
N VAL A 196 -14.38 -7.49 -23.93
CA VAL A 196 -15.37 -7.62 -24.99
C VAL A 196 -16.70 -8.09 -24.39
N TRP A 197 -16.66 -9.18 -23.61
CA TRP A 197 -17.84 -9.72 -22.95
C TRP A 197 -18.50 -8.71 -22.01
N LEU A 198 -17.74 -8.06 -21.11
CA LEU A 198 -18.27 -7.11 -20.14
C LEU A 198 -19.01 -5.97 -20.84
N PHE A 199 -18.34 -5.30 -21.78
CA PHE A 199 -18.91 -4.15 -22.45
C PHE A 199 -20.07 -4.48 -23.37
N GLU A 200 -20.14 -5.70 -23.92
CA GLU A 200 -21.33 -6.22 -24.58
C GLU A 200 -22.50 -6.41 -23.60
N GLN A 201 -22.25 -6.96 -22.39
CA GLN A 201 -23.31 -7.15 -21.39
C GLN A 201 -23.91 -5.83 -20.91
N ILE A 202 -23.10 -4.82 -20.69
CA ILE A 202 -23.56 -3.49 -20.22
C ILE A 202 -24.01 -2.58 -21.37
N GLY A 203 -23.88 -3.02 -22.63
CA GLY A 203 -24.35 -2.27 -23.80
C GLY A 203 -23.59 -0.96 -24.05
N GLN A 204 -22.31 -0.89 -23.71
CA GLN A 204 -21.47 0.29 -23.84
C GLN A 204 -20.22 -0.01 -24.67
N PRO A 205 -19.63 0.98 -25.35
CA PRO A 205 -18.34 0.81 -25.98
C PRO A 205 -17.22 0.70 -24.94
N ILE A 206 -16.16 -0.06 -25.23
CA ILE A 206 -14.95 -0.10 -24.38
C ILE A 206 -14.33 1.31 -24.36
N PRO A 207 -14.07 1.90 -23.18
CA PRO A 207 -13.65 3.30 -23.02
C PRO A 207 -12.13 3.47 -23.30
N GLN A 208 -11.66 2.88 -24.38
CA GLN A 208 -10.26 2.93 -24.81
C GLN A 208 -9.80 4.38 -25.03
N GLY A 209 -8.77 4.78 -24.33
CA GLY A 209 -8.15 6.11 -24.47
C GLY A 209 -8.84 7.22 -23.70
N LEU A 210 -9.91 6.96 -22.95
CA LEU A 210 -10.44 7.95 -21.99
C LEU A 210 -9.48 8.14 -20.83
N PRO A 211 -9.47 9.33 -20.19
CA PRO A 211 -8.66 9.56 -19.00
C PRO A 211 -9.02 8.59 -17.87
N GLY A 212 -8.02 8.08 -17.17
CA GLY A 212 -8.23 7.22 -16.02
C GLY A 212 -6.91 6.74 -15.41
N THR A 213 -7.00 5.77 -14.53
CA THR A 213 -5.88 5.22 -13.77
C THR A 213 -5.87 3.71 -13.84
N ASN A 214 -4.77 3.09 -13.45
CA ASN A 214 -4.68 1.66 -13.18
C ASN A 214 -3.62 1.38 -12.12
N PRO A 215 -3.70 0.25 -11.38
CA PRO A 215 -2.77 -0.07 -10.31
C PRO A 215 -1.31 -0.18 -10.77
N ASN A 216 -1.03 -0.73 -11.96
CA ASN A 216 0.33 -0.88 -12.48
C ASN A 216 1.00 0.47 -12.76
N ALA A 217 0.31 1.42 -13.37
CA ALA A 217 0.82 2.75 -13.60
C ALA A 217 0.99 3.52 -12.28
N MET A 218 -0.01 3.44 -11.39
CA MET A 218 0.00 4.11 -10.08
C MET A 218 1.18 3.64 -9.21
N SER A 219 1.49 2.35 -9.21
CA SER A 219 2.62 1.80 -8.44
C SER A 219 3.99 2.36 -8.83
N LYS A 220 4.11 2.90 -10.03
CA LYS A 220 5.34 3.49 -10.60
C LYS A 220 5.45 5.01 -10.38
N GLU A 221 4.47 5.62 -9.73
CA GLU A 221 4.47 7.05 -9.44
C GLU A 221 5.62 7.43 -8.49
N LYS A 222 6.36 8.48 -8.85
CA LYS A 222 7.55 8.94 -8.10
C LYS A 222 7.23 9.43 -6.69
N CYS A 223 5.98 9.76 -6.40
CA CYS A 223 5.52 10.15 -5.07
C CYS A 223 5.45 8.96 -4.11
N LEU A 224 5.43 7.72 -4.62
CA LEU A 224 5.37 6.50 -3.83
C LEU A 224 6.77 5.93 -3.56
N LYS A 225 6.91 5.30 -2.41
CA LYS A 225 8.03 4.43 -2.04
C LYS A 225 7.49 3.10 -1.54
N LYS A 226 8.10 2.01 -1.93
CA LYS A 226 7.81 0.68 -1.38
C LYS A 226 8.30 0.63 0.07
N VAL A 227 7.50 0.02 0.95
CA VAL A 227 7.79 -0.16 2.38
C VAL A 227 7.90 -1.65 2.65
N ASP A 228 8.93 -2.08 3.36
CA ASP A 228 9.15 -3.50 3.69
C ASP A 228 8.28 -3.91 4.88
N ILE A 229 7.01 -4.17 4.59
CA ILE A 229 6.00 -4.60 5.55
C ILE A 229 5.33 -5.88 5.06
N ASP A 230 5.35 -6.91 5.88
CA ASP A 230 4.50 -8.07 5.72
C ASP A 230 3.12 -7.78 6.34
N ILE A 231 2.15 -7.43 5.49
CA ILE A 231 0.80 -7.07 5.92
C ILE A 231 0.07 -8.25 6.61
N LYS A 232 0.45 -9.49 6.32
CA LYS A 232 -0.15 -10.70 6.93
C LYS A 232 0.02 -10.74 8.45
N LYS A 233 1.03 -10.05 8.99
CA LYS A 233 1.26 -9.94 10.45
C LYS A 233 0.17 -9.16 11.18
N TYR A 234 -0.66 -8.42 10.47
CA TYR A 234 -1.76 -7.62 11.02
C TYR A 234 -3.11 -8.35 10.97
N SER A 235 -3.17 -9.58 10.43
CA SER A 235 -4.36 -10.42 10.48
C SER A 235 -4.72 -10.76 11.92
N THR A 236 -6.01 -10.70 12.23
CA THR A 236 -6.57 -11.15 13.50
C THR A 236 -7.10 -12.58 13.44
N ALA A 237 -7.23 -13.15 12.25
CA ALA A 237 -7.59 -14.54 12.04
C ALA A 237 -6.45 -15.45 12.52
N LYS A 238 -6.79 -16.41 13.40
CA LYS A 238 -5.87 -17.43 13.92
C LYS A 238 -6.21 -18.78 13.33
#